data_13dee5d36e661da21806413bc7b895e8
#
_entry.id   13dee5d36e661da21806413bc7b895e8
#
_cell.length_a   1.000
_cell.length_b   1.000
_cell.length_c   1.000
_cell.angle_alpha   90.00
_cell.angle_beta   90.00
_cell.angle_gamma   90.00
#
_symmetry.space_group_name_H-M   'P 1'
#
loop_
_entity.id
_entity.type
_entity.pdbx_description
1 polymer ?
#
loop_
_entity_poly.entity_id
_entity_poly.type
_entity_poly.pdbx_seq_one_letter_code
_entity_poly.pdbx_strand_id
1 'polypeptide(L)'
;LAAANSLLKTLEEPPGNALMLLSSAEAWRLPPTVRSRCQLLRLPRSEKDAALKWLGSQVRGSAADAEHLLDMAQGRAVSARLMADSESLAAKEALVASFPVLSEQRAGPPAAWSGVDLSVLLSELLVWVEGQVRGVDTDRFCHQAQSWLLLHRCVAELSSRVKRGATPGKDIVIAELFRLCRSRDHAAFADIGGRFLSSLGREGVAS
;
A
#
# COMPACT_ATOMS: atom_id res chain seq x y z
N LEU A 1 10.28 19.10 6.20
CA LEU A 1 11.68 19.60 6.06
C LEU A 1 12.10 20.43 7.28
N ALA A 2 11.27 21.36 7.78
CA ALA A 2 11.62 22.20 8.95
C ALA A 2 11.94 21.38 10.21
N ALA A 3 11.12 20.37 10.53
CA ALA A 3 11.33 19.48 11.68
C ALA A 3 12.63 18.65 11.57
N ALA A 4 13.05 18.26 10.37
CA ALA A 4 14.31 17.55 10.19
C ALA A 4 15.53 18.47 10.43
N ASN A 5 15.41 19.74 10.04
CA ASN A 5 16.48 20.72 10.26
C ASN A 5 16.66 21.09 11.73
N SER A 6 15.59 21.07 12.56
CA SER A 6 15.71 21.34 13.99
C SER A 6 16.50 20.26 14.75
N LEU A 7 16.57 19.04 14.21
CA LEU A 7 17.33 17.94 14.80
C LEU A 7 18.83 17.98 14.48
N LEU A 8 19.26 18.77 13.47
CA LEU A 8 20.65 18.72 13.02
C LEU A 8 21.65 19.07 14.11
N LYS A 9 21.38 20.11 14.92
CA LYS A 9 22.26 20.49 16.04
C LYS A 9 22.42 19.36 17.06
N THR A 10 21.31 18.71 17.41
CA THR A 10 21.31 17.60 18.38
C THR A 10 21.97 16.33 17.81
N LEU A 11 21.94 16.14 16.49
CA LEU A 11 22.64 15.03 15.83
C LEU A 11 24.15 15.29 15.72
N GLU A 12 24.56 16.54 15.57
CA GLU A 12 25.98 16.92 15.55
C GLU A 12 26.61 16.90 16.93
N GLU A 13 25.88 17.40 17.94
CA GLU A 13 26.35 17.53 19.31
C GLU A 13 25.29 16.96 20.28
N PRO A 14 25.20 15.63 20.38
CA PRO A 14 24.25 15.02 21.30
C PRO A 14 24.61 15.39 22.76
N PRO A 15 23.63 15.75 23.58
CA PRO A 15 23.88 16.18 24.95
C PRO A 15 24.39 15.00 25.81
N GLY A 16 25.57 15.17 26.41
CA GLY A 16 26.17 14.17 27.30
C GLY A 16 26.40 12.81 26.59
N ASN A 17 26.00 11.72 27.23
CA ASN A 17 26.10 10.34 26.70
C ASN A 17 24.79 9.88 26.02
N ALA A 18 24.06 10.76 25.35
CA ALA A 18 22.79 10.41 24.74
C ALA A 18 22.98 9.56 23.47
N LEU A 19 22.20 8.49 23.35
CA LEU A 19 22.03 7.72 22.11
C LEU A 19 20.71 8.12 21.45
N MET A 20 20.78 8.53 20.18
CA MET A 20 19.59 8.87 19.39
C MET A 20 19.26 7.75 18.41
N LEU A 21 18.04 7.22 18.49
CA LEU A 21 17.51 6.24 17.56
C LEU A 21 16.44 6.90 16.70
N LEU A 22 16.69 6.98 15.38
CA LEU A 22 15.72 7.46 14.41
C LEU A 22 15.20 6.27 13.61
N SER A 23 13.88 6.08 13.60
CA SER A 23 13.25 5.04 12.78
C SER A 23 12.52 5.67 11.59
N SER A 24 12.66 5.07 10.42
CA SER A 24 11.96 5.48 9.21
C SER A 24 11.69 4.28 8.30
N ALA A 25 10.49 4.21 7.74
CA ALA A 25 10.17 3.23 6.69
C ALA A 25 10.82 3.60 5.33
N GLU A 26 11.15 4.87 5.12
CA GLU A 26 11.62 5.42 3.85
C GLU A 26 12.88 6.28 4.08
N ALA A 27 13.97 5.66 4.50
CA ALA A 27 15.21 6.36 4.83
C ALA A 27 15.77 7.22 3.66
N TRP A 28 15.47 6.85 2.40
CA TRP A 28 15.89 7.63 1.22
C TRP A 28 15.20 8.99 1.11
N ARG A 29 14.04 9.19 1.75
CA ARG A 29 13.31 10.47 1.77
C ARG A 29 13.82 11.43 2.80
N LEU A 30 14.69 10.99 3.71
CA LEU A 30 15.34 11.87 4.67
C LEU A 30 16.35 12.77 3.96
N PRO A 31 16.47 14.04 4.39
CA PRO A 31 17.50 14.95 3.87
C PRO A 31 18.90 14.32 3.96
N PRO A 32 19.75 14.53 2.95
CA PRO A 32 21.14 14.04 2.98
C PRO A 32 21.91 14.50 4.22
N THR A 33 21.62 15.70 4.71
CA THR A 33 22.20 16.29 5.92
C THR A 33 21.91 15.50 7.19
N VAL A 34 20.72 14.89 7.31
CA VAL A 34 20.36 13.99 8.43
C VAL A 34 21.02 12.63 8.23
N ARG A 35 20.96 12.09 7.01
CA ARG A 35 21.52 10.76 6.70
C ARG A 35 23.03 10.69 6.89
N SER A 36 23.75 11.76 6.58
CA SER A 36 25.23 11.81 6.74
C SER A 36 25.69 11.81 8.20
N ARG A 37 24.79 12.14 9.15
CA ARG A 37 25.07 12.20 10.58
C ARG A 37 24.55 11.00 11.35
N CYS A 38 23.96 10.03 10.65
CA CYS A 38 23.41 8.82 11.25
C CYS A 38 24.09 7.57 10.69
N GLN A 39 24.33 6.60 11.57
CA GLN A 39 24.68 5.25 11.13
C GLN A 39 23.40 4.57 10.64
N LEU A 40 23.37 4.14 9.38
CA LEU A 40 22.21 3.46 8.80
C LEU A 40 22.22 1.97 9.17
N LEU A 41 21.27 1.59 10.01
CA LEU A 41 20.99 0.19 10.32
C LEU A 41 19.75 -0.27 9.55
N ARG A 42 19.92 -1.22 8.63
CA ARG A 42 18.80 -1.83 7.91
C ARG A 42 18.29 -3.02 8.71
N LEU A 43 17.03 -2.96 9.12
CA LEU A 43 16.36 -4.09 9.75
C LEU A 43 15.77 -4.98 8.65
N PRO A 44 16.20 -6.24 8.52
CA PRO A 44 15.59 -7.19 7.59
C PRO A 44 14.16 -7.52 8.04
N ARG A 45 13.35 -8.01 7.10
CA ARG A 45 12.07 -8.63 7.48
C ARG A 45 12.36 -9.90 8.28
N SER A 46 11.48 -10.20 9.24
CA SER A 46 11.51 -11.47 9.95
C SER A 46 11.35 -12.62 8.97
N GLU A 47 12.09 -13.72 9.16
CA GLU A 47 11.85 -14.96 8.45
C GLU A 47 10.43 -15.48 8.77
N LYS A 48 9.81 -16.16 7.78
CA LYS A 48 8.41 -16.63 7.90
C LYS A 48 8.20 -17.49 9.14
N ASP A 49 9.10 -18.42 9.41
CA ASP A 49 9.00 -19.36 10.56
C ASP A 49 9.11 -18.63 11.90
N ALA A 50 10.02 -17.67 12.00
CA ALA A 50 10.15 -16.86 13.20
C ALA A 50 8.91 -15.98 13.43
N ALA A 51 8.38 -15.40 12.36
CA ALA A 51 7.15 -14.60 12.39
C ALA A 51 5.93 -15.44 12.79
N LEU A 52 5.77 -16.64 12.25
CA LEU A 52 4.70 -17.59 12.59
C LEU A 52 4.78 -18.04 14.04
N LYS A 53 5.97 -18.42 14.50
CA LYS A 53 6.19 -18.83 15.89
C LYS A 53 5.82 -17.72 16.87
N TRP A 54 6.25 -16.49 16.58
CA TRP A 54 5.90 -15.33 17.40
C TRP A 54 4.40 -15.06 17.36
N LEU A 55 3.79 -15.02 16.15
CA LEU A 55 2.37 -14.73 16.00
C LEU A 55 1.49 -15.78 16.67
N GLY A 56 1.84 -17.06 16.58
CA GLY A 56 1.12 -18.15 17.23
C GLY A 56 1.16 -18.06 18.77
N SER A 57 2.17 -17.40 19.36
CA SER A 57 2.21 -17.11 20.80
C SER A 57 1.34 -15.91 21.21
N GLN A 58 0.95 -15.05 20.24
CA GLN A 58 0.23 -13.80 20.50
C GLN A 58 -1.27 -13.86 20.14
N VAL A 59 -1.65 -14.77 19.27
CA VAL A 59 -3.02 -14.88 18.75
C VAL A 59 -3.66 -16.16 19.26
N ARG A 60 -4.92 -16.11 19.68
CA ARG A 60 -5.71 -17.28 20.02
C ARG A 60 -6.26 -17.86 18.71
N GLY A 61 -5.76 -19.04 18.32
CA GLY A 61 -6.19 -19.71 17.09
C GLY A 61 -5.27 -20.87 16.71
N SER A 62 -5.53 -21.49 15.59
CA SER A 62 -4.70 -22.55 15.04
C SER A 62 -3.45 -21.99 14.34
N ALA A 63 -2.48 -22.86 14.05
CA ALA A 63 -1.33 -22.50 13.23
C ALA A 63 -1.74 -22.04 11.83
N ALA A 64 -2.81 -22.60 11.27
CA ALA A 64 -3.37 -22.21 9.98
C ALA A 64 -3.93 -20.78 10.02
N ASP A 65 -4.58 -20.38 11.11
CA ASP A 65 -5.09 -19.02 11.29
C ASP A 65 -3.92 -18.02 11.38
N ALA A 66 -2.85 -18.39 12.07
CA ALA A 66 -1.65 -17.54 12.15
C ALA A 66 -0.96 -17.38 10.80
N GLU A 67 -0.90 -18.44 9.98
CA GLU A 67 -0.35 -18.39 8.63
C GLU A 67 -1.22 -17.50 7.72
N HIS A 68 -2.52 -17.68 7.75
CA HIS A 68 -3.46 -16.85 7.00
C HIS A 68 -3.34 -15.37 7.36
N LEU A 69 -3.30 -15.04 8.66
CA LEU A 69 -3.11 -13.68 9.14
C LEU A 69 -1.77 -13.09 8.69
N LEU A 70 -0.70 -13.88 8.70
CA LEU A 70 0.62 -13.44 8.27
C LEU A 70 0.65 -13.16 6.77
N ASP A 71 0.02 -13.98 5.95
CA ASP A 71 -0.09 -13.80 4.50
C ASP A 71 -0.93 -12.55 4.18
N MET A 72 -2.07 -12.35 4.85
CA MET A 72 -2.88 -11.14 4.76
C MET A 72 -2.11 -9.87 5.16
N ALA A 73 -1.19 -9.98 6.11
CA ALA A 73 -0.31 -8.90 6.54
C ALA A 73 0.99 -8.79 5.72
N GLN A 74 1.13 -9.56 4.63
CA GLN A 74 2.32 -9.56 3.75
C GLN A 74 3.61 -9.86 4.53
N GLY A 75 3.58 -10.83 5.42
CA GLY A 75 4.73 -11.23 6.22
C GLY A 75 5.07 -10.28 7.38
N ARG A 76 4.23 -9.29 7.68
CA ARG A 76 4.43 -8.34 8.78
C ARG A 76 3.74 -8.83 10.06
N ALA A 77 4.48 -9.54 10.92
CA ALA A 77 3.93 -10.21 12.10
C ALA A 77 3.17 -9.27 13.05
N VAL A 78 3.69 -8.06 13.31
CA VAL A 78 3.01 -7.07 14.16
C VAL A 78 1.69 -6.60 13.54
N SER A 79 1.67 -6.37 12.21
CA SER A 79 0.45 -6.01 11.49
C SER A 79 -0.57 -7.16 11.52
N ALA A 80 -0.11 -8.42 11.36
CA ALA A 80 -0.95 -9.61 11.50
C ALA A 80 -1.59 -9.70 12.89
N ARG A 81 -0.80 -9.45 13.94
CA ARG A 81 -1.29 -9.43 15.32
C ARG A 81 -2.38 -8.36 15.53
N LEU A 82 -2.16 -7.15 15.02
CA LEU A 82 -3.13 -6.06 15.11
C LEU A 82 -4.41 -6.36 14.32
N MET A 83 -4.31 -7.07 13.19
CA MET A 83 -5.46 -7.53 12.42
C MET A 83 -6.29 -8.56 13.17
N ALA A 84 -5.65 -9.48 13.89
CA ALA A 84 -6.34 -10.54 14.63
C ALA A 84 -7.31 -9.99 15.69
N ASP A 85 -7.03 -8.81 16.24
CA ASP A 85 -7.88 -8.17 17.26
C ASP A 85 -8.93 -7.21 16.66
N SER A 86 -8.92 -7.01 15.34
CA SER A 86 -9.77 -5.98 14.71
C SER A 86 -10.98 -6.60 14.01
N GLU A 87 -12.17 -5.97 14.20
CA GLU A 87 -13.37 -6.24 13.40
C GLU A 87 -13.14 -6.01 11.88
N SER A 88 -12.01 -5.38 11.53
CA SER A 88 -11.64 -5.09 10.15
C SER A 88 -11.13 -6.29 9.36
N LEU A 89 -10.84 -7.44 10.00
CA LEU A 89 -10.31 -8.62 9.30
C LEU A 89 -11.31 -9.14 8.28
N ALA A 90 -12.56 -9.36 8.68
CA ALA A 90 -13.62 -9.83 7.77
C ALA A 90 -13.86 -8.86 6.59
N ALA A 91 -13.82 -7.55 6.87
CA ALA A 91 -13.94 -6.53 5.84
C ALA A 91 -12.76 -6.57 4.85
N LYS A 92 -11.56 -6.81 5.34
CA LYS A 92 -10.35 -6.95 4.52
C LYS A 92 -10.38 -8.24 3.69
N GLU A 93 -10.81 -9.35 4.26
CA GLU A 93 -10.98 -10.62 3.55
C GLU A 93 -11.99 -10.48 2.41
N ALA A 94 -13.16 -9.87 2.68
CA ALA A 94 -14.16 -9.59 1.67
C ALA A 94 -13.62 -8.66 0.57
N LEU A 95 -12.79 -7.69 0.92
CA LEU A 95 -12.12 -6.81 -0.02
C LEU A 95 -11.19 -7.59 -0.95
N VAL A 96 -10.27 -8.38 -0.41
CA VAL A 96 -9.30 -9.16 -1.20
C VAL A 96 -10.01 -10.19 -2.08
N ALA A 97 -11.04 -10.86 -1.56
CA ALA A 97 -11.85 -11.81 -2.33
C ALA A 97 -12.61 -11.16 -3.50
N SER A 98 -12.85 -9.86 -3.45
CA SER A 98 -13.55 -9.14 -4.52
C SER A 98 -12.69 -8.87 -5.76
N PHE A 99 -11.36 -8.86 -5.66
CA PHE A 99 -10.48 -8.50 -6.79
C PHE A 99 -10.48 -9.50 -7.95
N PRO A 100 -10.40 -10.82 -7.75
CA PRO A 100 -10.39 -11.78 -8.86
C PRO A 100 -11.64 -11.75 -9.73
N VAL A 101 -12.79 -11.39 -9.15
CA VAL A 101 -14.09 -11.39 -9.84
C VAL A 101 -14.45 -10.06 -10.51
N LEU A 102 -13.57 -9.05 -10.45
CA LEU A 102 -13.82 -7.72 -11.02
C LEU A 102 -14.13 -7.73 -12.52
N SER A 103 -13.52 -8.64 -13.27
CA SER A 103 -13.75 -8.77 -14.72
C SER A 103 -15.14 -9.29 -15.06
N GLU A 104 -15.81 -9.96 -14.13
CA GLU A 104 -17.13 -10.60 -14.30
C GLU A 104 -18.27 -9.72 -13.79
N GLN A 105 -17.97 -8.78 -12.88
CA GLN A 105 -18.98 -7.91 -12.28
C GLN A 105 -19.48 -6.85 -13.27
N ARG A 106 -20.79 -6.83 -13.52
CA ARG A 106 -21.45 -5.88 -14.41
C ARG A 106 -22.14 -4.72 -13.67
N ALA A 107 -22.47 -4.91 -12.40
CA ALA A 107 -23.39 -4.04 -11.66
C ALA A 107 -22.76 -2.86 -10.91
N GLY A 108 -21.44 -2.68 -10.99
CA GLY A 108 -20.73 -1.59 -10.27
C GLY A 108 -19.64 -2.11 -9.33
N PRO A 109 -18.99 -1.21 -8.57
CA PRO A 109 -17.92 -1.60 -7.64
C PRO A 109 -18.46 -2.50 -6.52
N PRO A 110 -17.65 -3.47 -6.04
CA PRO A 110 -18.04 -4.33 -4.93
C PRO A 110 -18.37 -3.51 -3.67
N ALA A 111 -19.40 -3.91 -2.92
CA ALA A 111 -19.76 -3.25 -1.66
C ALA A 111 -18.61 -3.26 -0.63
N ALA A 112 -17.76 -4.28 -0.67
CA ALA A 112 -16.57 -4.39 0.17
C ALA A 112 -15.60 -3.19 0.01
N TRP A 113 -15.58 -2.51 -1.15
CA TRP A 113 -14.73 -1.35 -1.40
C TRP A 113 -15.18 -0.11 -0.62
N SER A 114 -16.50 0.05 -0.45
CA SER A 114 -17.07 1.15 0.32
C SER A 114 -16.95 0.95 1.84
N GLY A 115 -16.84 -0.31 2.28
CA GLY A 115 -16.76 -0.68 3.70
C GLY A 115 -15.40 -0.46 4.37
N VAL A 116 -14.34 -0.21 3.60
CA VAL A 116 -12.97 -0.06 4.13
C VAL A 116 -12.40 1.34 3.87
N ASP A 117 -11.39 1.74 4.63
CA ASP A 117 -10.69 3.00 4.37
C ASP A 117 -10.01 3.00 2.99
N LEU A 118 -9.99 4.17 2.35
CA LEU A 118 -9.36 4.33 1.03
C LEU A 118 -7.89 3.91 1.03
N SER A 119 -7.16 4.18 2.09
CA SER A 119 -5.75 3.77 2.24
C SER A 119 -5.58 2.25 2.27
N VAL A 120 -6.52 1.54 2.89
CA VAL A 120 -6.56 0.07 2.94
C VAL A 120 -6.89 -0.48 1.55
N LEU A 121 -7.96 0.03 0.91
CA LEU A 121 -8.33 -0.36 -0.45
C LEU A 121 -7.15 -0.22 -1.41
N LEU A 122 -6.47 0.94 -1.42
CA LEU A 122 -5.36 1.21 -2.32
C LEU A 122 -4.15 0.30 -2.05
N SER A 123 -3.85 0.01 -0.78
CA SER A 123 -2.73 -0.86 -0.44
C SER A 123 -2.97 -2.30 -0.87
N GLU A 124 -4.17 -2.83 -0.66
CA GLU A 124 -4.51 -4.21 -1.05
C GLU A 124 -4.63 -4.33 -2.58
N LEU A 125 -5.24 -3.35 -3.23
CA LEU A 125 -5.32 -3.32 -4.69
C LEU A 125 -3.93 -3.27 -5.34
N LEU A 126 -2.99 -2.51 -4.76
CA LEU A 126 -1.62 -2.44 -5.26
C LEU A 126 -0.94 -3.81 -5.20
N VAL A 127 -1.07 -4.53 -4.08
CA VAL A 127 -0.51 -5.88 -3.92
C VAL A 127 -1.12 -6.86 -4.92
N TRP A 128 -2.43 -6.81 -5.11
CA TRP A 128 -3.11 -7.67 -6.07
C TRP A 128 -2.62 -7.39 -7.50
N VAL A 129 -2.53 -6.11 -7.90
CA VAL A 129 -2.02 -5.71 -9.22
C VAL A 129 -0.56 -6.14 -9.42
N GLU A 130 0.29 -6.01 -8.40
CA GLU A 130 1.68 -6.51 -8.46
C GLU A 130 1.73 -8.02 -8.69
N GLY A 131 0.83 -8.77 -8.07
CA GLY A 131 0.67 -10.21 -8.31
C GLY A 131 0.30 -10.51 -9.76
N GLN A 132 -0.63 -9.75 -10.35
CA GLN A 132 -1.01 -9.88 -11.75
C GLN A 132 0.15 -9.58 -12.70
N VAL A 133 0.92 -8.53 -12.43
CA VAL A 133 2.11 -8.18 -13.24
C VAL A 133 3.17 -9.29 -13.20
N ARG A 134 3.41 -9.90 -12.04
CA ARG A 134 4.38 -11.01 -11.91
C ARG A 134 3.91 -12.30 -12.57
N GLY A 135 2.60 -12.52 -12.66
CA GLY A 135 2.00 -13.71 -13.26
C GLY A 135 1.83 -13.64 -14.78
N VAL A 136 2.17 -12.51 -15.43
CA VAL A 136 2.10 -12.41 -16.89
C VAL A 136 3.26 -13.17 -17.53
N ASP A 137 2.92 -14.14 -18.37
CA ASP A 137 3.88 -14.89 -19.16
C ASP A 137 4.61 -13.98 -20.16
N THR A 138 5.95 -14.07 -20.21
CA THR A 138 6.83 -13.21 -20.99
C THR A 138 6.55 -13.26 -22.51
N ASP A 139 5.99 -14.35 -23.00
CA ASP A 139 5.68 -14.53 -24.42
C ASP A 139 4.38 -13.82 -24.88
N ARG A 140 3.52 -13.40 -23.95
CA ARG A 140 2.28 -12.64 -24.19
C ARG A 140 2.38 -11.16 -23.84
N PHE A 141 3.56 -10.61 -23.81
CA PHE A 141 3.94 -9.34 -23.16
C PHE A 141 3.32 -8.05 -23.73
N CYS A 142 2.56 -8.06 -24.84
CA CYS A 142 2.30 -6.79 -25.54
C CYS A 142 1.20 -5.90 -24.97
N HIS A 143 0.03 -6.38 -24.62
CA HIS A 143 -1.09 -5.47 -24.26
C HIS A 143 -1.56 -5.63 -22.80
N GLN A 144 -1.63 -6.84 -22.31
CA GLN A 144 -2.16 -7.12 -20.97
C GLN A 144 -1.21 -6.62 -19.86
N ALA A 145 0.10 -6.81 -20.04
CA ALA A 145 1.10 -6.31 -19.10
C ALA A 145 1.12 -4.78 -19.00
N GLN A 146 0.96 -4.10 -20.14
CA GLN A 146 0.91 -2.63 -20.16
C GLN A 146 -0.28 -2.08 -19.40
N SER A 147 -1.45 -2.70 -19.51
CA SER A 147 -2.65 -2.29 -18.75
C SER A 147 -2.45 -2.46 -17.24
N TRP A 148 -1.86 -3.58 -16.80
CA TRP A 148 -1.54 -3.82 -15.40
C TRP A 148 -0.49 -2.84 -14.85
N LEU A 149 0.54 -2.52 -15.64
CA LEU A 149 1.56 -1.52 -15.26
C LEU A 149 0.98 -0.12 -15.15
N LEU A 150 0.07 0.28 -16.03
CA LEU A 150 -0.64 1.55 -15.93
C LEU A 150 -1.54 1.60 -14.70
N LEU A 151 -2.29 0.53 -14.43
CA LEU A 151 -3.10 0.43 -13.21
C LEU A 151 -2.24 0.53 -11.96
N HIS A 152 -1.12 -0.21 -11.91
CA HIS A 152 -0.16 -0.12 -10.83
C HIS A 152 0.31 1.33 -10.62
N ARG A 153 0.70 2.02 -11.69
CA ARG A 153 1.13 3.42 -11.63
C ARG A 153 0.04 4.34 -11.10
N CYS A 154 -1.19 4.20 -11.57
CA CYS A 154 -2.33 5.00 -11.09
C CYS A 154 -2.60 4.77 -9.61
N VAL A 155 -2.65 3.52 -9.16
CA VAL A 155 -2.90 3.16 -7.76
C VAL A 155 -1.75 3.62 -6.86
N ALA A 156 -0.50 3.46 -7.29
CA ALA A 156 0.69 3.88 -6.54
C ALA A 156 0.73 5.41 -6.36
N GLU A 157 0.45 6.18 -7.41
CA GLU A 157 0.41 7.64 -7.35
C GLU A 157 -0.71 8.12 -6.41
N LEU A 158 -1.91 7.53 -6.54
CA LEU A 158 -3.03 7.86 -5.67
C LEU A 158 -2.73 7.51 -4.20
N SER A 159 -2.17 6.33 -3.94
CA SER A 159 -1.74 5.91 -2.60
C SER A 159 -0.72 6.88 -2.00
N SER A 160 0.23 7.34 -2.83
CA SER A 160 1.22 8.33 -2.41
C SER A 160 0.58 9.68 -2.04
N ARG A 161 -0.42 10.14 -2.79
CA ARG A 161 -1.16 11.38 -2.50
C ARG A 161 -1.98 11.28 -1.23
N VAL A 162 -2.71 10.18 -1.04
CA VAL A 162 -3.49 9.92 0.18
C VAL A 162 -2.57 9.90 1.41
N LYS A 163 -1.43 9.23 1.32
CA LYS A 163 -0.40 9.22 2.40
C LYS A 163 0.17 10.60 2.71
N ARG A 164 0.16 11.52 1.75
CA ARG A 164 0.58 12.93 1.94
C ARG A 164 -0.53 13.85 2.46
N GLY A 165 -1.71 13.29 2.74
CA GLY A 165 -2.85 14.01 3.31
C GLY A 165 -3.90 14.49 2.30
N ALA A 166 -3.82 14.06 1.03
CA ALA A 166 -4.91 14.33 0.10
C ALA A 166 -6.15 13.53 0.47
N THR A 167 -7.31 14.16 0.44
CA THR A 167 -8.61 13.57 0.76
C THR A 167 -9.53 13.60 -0.46
N PRO A 168 -9.25 12.80 -1.51
CA PRO A 168 -10.14 12.73 -2.67
C PRO A 168 -11.48 12.11 -2.28
N GLY A 169 -12.54 12.49 -2.97
CA GLY A 169 -13.86 11.90 -2.78
C GLY A 169 -13.82 10.38 -2.98
N LYS A 170 -14.05 9.62 -1.90
CA LYS A 170 -13.90 8.16 -1.87
C LYS A 170 -14.71 7.46 -2.95
N ASP A 171 -15.97 7.85 -3.13
CA ASP A 171 -16.88 7.23 -4.09
C ASP A 171 -16.44 7.45 -5.53
N ILE A 172 -15.91 8.63 -5.84
CA ILE A 172 -15.37 8.97 -7.17
C ILE A 172 -14.15 8.11 -7.45
N VAL A 173 -13.24 7.99 -6.47
CA VAL A 173 -12.04 7.16 -6.60
C VAL A 173 -12.40 5.69 -6.81
N ILE A 174 -13.33 5.16 -6.02
CA ILE A 174 -13.83 3.78 -6.15
C ILE A 174 -14.41 3.53 -7.54
N ALA A 175 -15.26 4.42 -8.03
CA ALA A 175 -15.87 4.30 -9.36
C ALA A 175 -14.81 4.29 -10.48
N GLU A 176 -13.84 5.19 -10.44
CA GLU A 176 -12.78 5.27 -11.45
C GLU A 176 -11.82 4.08 -11.38
N LEU A 177 -11.42 3.65 -10.18
CA LEU A 177 -10.61 2.43 -10.03
C LEU A 177 -11.33 1.20 -10.56
N PHE A 178 -12.63 1.07 -10.29
CA PHE A 178 -13.44 -0.02 -10.81
C PHE A 178 -13.50 0.00 -12.34
N ARG A 179 -13.69 1.17 -12.97
CA ARG A 179 -13.63 1.33 -14.43
C ARG A 179 -12.28 0.92 -15.00
N LEU A 180 -11.19 1.35 -14.36
CA LEU A 180 -9.83 0.99 -14.75
C LEU A 180 -9.60 -0.53 -14.66
N CYS A 181 -10.00 -1.17 -13.57
CA CYS A 181 -9.83 -2.62 -13.41
C CYS A 181 -10.61 -3.44 -14.44
N ARG A 182 -11.71 -2.90 -14.98
CA ARG A 182 -12.56 -3.56 -15.98
C ARG A 182 -12.15 -3.29 -17.41
N SER A 183 -11.43 -2.21 -17.67
CA SER A 183 -11.02 -1.85 -19.02
C SER A 183 -10.05 -2.90 -19.57
N ARG A 184 -10.45 -3.59 -20.63
CA ARG A 184 -9.60 -4.55 -21.36
C ARG A 184 -8.92 -3.93 -22.57
N ASP A 185 -9.36 -2.72 -22.95
CA ASP A 185 -8.79 -1.97 -24.08
C ASP A 185 -7.70 -1.04 -23.57
N HIS A 186 -6.49 -1.24 -24.05
CA HIS A 186 -5.32 -0.46 -23.65
C HIS A 186 -5.46 1.03 -23.97
N ALA A 187 -6.05 1.40 -25.12
CA ALA A 187 -6.23 2.78 -25.51
C ALA A 187 -7.24 3.49 -24.59
N ALA A 188 -8.37 2.84 -24.33
CA ALA A 188 -9.38 3.34 -23.38
C ALA A 188 -8.81 3.42 -21.95
N PHE A 189 -7.97 2.45 -21.56
CA PHE A 189 -7.31 2.42 -20.26
C PHE A 189 -6.34 3.60 -20.09
N ALA A 190 -5.51 3.90 -21.09
CA ALA A 190 -4.56 5.00 -21.06
C ALA A 190 -5.27 6.37 -20.96
N ASP A 191 -6.39 6.55 -21.69
CA ASP A 191 -7.21 7.76 -21.64
C ASP A 191 -7.91 7.93 -20.27
N ILE A 192 -8.53 6.88 -19.73
CA ILE A 192 -9.18 6.90 -18.41
C ILE A 192 -8.13 7.17 -17.32
N GLY A 193 -7.00 6.46 -17.34
CA GLY A 193 -5.93 6.62 -16.36
C GLY A 193 -5.30 8.03 -16.42
N GLY A 194 -5.08 8.55 -17.62
CA GLY A 194 -4.56 9.92 -17.83
C GLY A 194 -5.51 10.99 -17.29
N ARG A 195 -6.80 10.88 -17.61
CA ARG A 195 -7.84 11.78 -17.08
C ARG A 195 -7.97 11.69 -15.56
N PHE A 196 -7.95 10.48 -15.02
CA PHE A 196 -8.01 10.25 -13.57
C PHE A 196 -6.82 10.90 -12.85
N LEU A 197 -5.60 10.70 -13.31
CA LEU A 197 -4.41 11.34 -12.73
C LEU A 197 -4.42 12.86 -12.85
N SER A 198 -4.95 13.39 -13.96
CA SER A 198 -5.06 14.85 -14.18
C SER A 198 -6.16 15.48 -13.33
N SER A 199 -7.30 14.79 -13.09
CA SER A 199 -8.36 15.27 -12.17
C SER A 199 -7.87 15.38 -10.75
N LEU A 200 -7.08 14.42 -10.28
CA LEU A 200 -6.44 14.45 -8.96
C LEU A 200 -5.44 15.62 -8.80
N GLY A 201 -4.89 16.14 -9.91
CA GLY A 201 -3.97 17.27 -9.88
C GLY A 201 -4.64 18.63 -9.70
N ARG A 202 -5.94 18.74 -9.99
CA ARG A 202 -6.68 20.02 -9.93
C ARG A 202 -7.28 20.31 -8.55
N GLU A 203 -7.54 19.31 -7.73
CA GLU A 203 -8.12 19.49 -6.39
C GLU A 203 -7.10 19.93 -5.32
N GLY A 204 -5.80 19.96 -5.62
CA GLY A 204 -4.71 20.33 -4.71
C GLY A 204 -4.31 21.81 -4.73
N VAL A 205 -4.99 22.69 -5.47
CA VAL A 205 -4.61 24.11 -5.65
C VAL A 205 -5.66 25.09 -5.10
N ALA A 206 -6.72 24.59 -4.47
CA ALA A 206 -7.76 25.44 -3.84
C ALA A 206 -7.69 25.30 -2.31
N SER A 207 -6.71 25.96 -1.70
CA SER A 207 -6.76 26.56 -0.33
C SER A 207 -5.49 27.34 -0.05
#